data_1b420d846eec171cb69df0b5b3b48727
#
_entry.id   1b420d846eec171cb69df0b5b3b48727
#
_cell.length_a   1.000
_cell.length_b   1.000
_cell.length_c   1.000
_cell.angle_alpha   90.00
_cell.angle_beta   90.00
_cell.angle_gamma   90.00
#
_symmetry.space_group_name_H-M   'P 1'
#
loop_
_entity.id
_entity.type
_entity.pdbx_description
1 polymer ?
#
loop_
_entity_poly.entity_id
_entity_poly.type
_entity_poly.pdbx_seq_one_letter_code
_entity_poly.pdbx_strand_id
1 'polypeptide(L)'
;MTHLTTAGDRMRIGAGSSCCGRHVVVDELIVATGFRPDLRFLSELRLRLDPSIEAPVALAPLIDPNEHSCGTVRPHGARELAQDELGLYLAGMKSYGRAPTFLMITGYEQVRSIAADIAGDREAAERVELELPETGVCTRGGVEGDSTSAGCCGGPAPAGNDACCVEDVKAKEMGKTGCGCGDKA
;
A
#
# COMPACT_ATOMS: atom_id res chain seq x y z
N MET A 1 13.74 -6.25 -21.99
CA MET A 1 13.47 -4.81 -21.98
C MET A 1 12.05 -4.56 -22.43
N THR A 2 11.34 -3.68 -21.76
CA THR A 2 10.03 -3.21 -22.19
C THR A 2 10.22 -1.91 -22.95
N HIS A 3 9.60 -1.78 -24.12
CA HIS A 3 9.68 -0.54 -24.91
C HIS A 3 8.28 -0.08 -25.30
N LEU A 4 8.14 1.23 -25.37
CA LEU A 4 6.93 1.93 -25.78
C LEU A 4 7.19 2.62 -27.11
N THR A 5 6.27 2.43 -28.06
CA THR A 5 6.28 3.14 -29.35
C THR A 5 4.88 3.58 -29.73
N THR A 6 4.77 4.58 -30.56
CA THR A 6 3.49 5.02 -31.12
C THR A 6 3.09 4.14 -32.32
N ALA A 7 1.80 3.92 -32.48
CA ALA A 7 1.20 3.21 -33.61
C ALA A 7 -0.06 3.97 -34.07
N GLY A 8 0.14 5.08 -34.78
CA GLY A 8 -0.91 6.07 -35.05
C GLY A 8 -1.31 6.76 -33.75
N ASP A 9 -2.60 6.82 -33.46
CA ASP A 9 -3.14 7.40 -32.22
C ASP A 9 -3.07 6.43 -31.04
N ARG A 10 -2.53 5.23 -31.23
CA ARG A 10 -2.43 4.17 -30.23
C ARG A 10 -1.01 3.96 -29.75
N MET A 11 -0.87 3.35 -28.59
CA MET A 11 0.42 2.95 -28.02
C MET A 11 0.68 1.47 -28.23
N ARG A 12 1.91 1.15 -28.65
CA ARG A 12 2.41 -0.23 -28.73
C ARG A 12 3.36 -0.49 -27.58
N ILE A 13 3.02 -1.48 -26.75
CA ILE A 13 3.83 -1.96 -25.63
C ILE A 13 4.48 -3.26 -26.06
N GLY A 14 5.82 -3.29 -26.09
CA GLY A 14 6.58 -4.50 -26.43
C GLY A 14 7.37 -5.03 -25.26
N ALA A 15 7.39 -6.37 -25.09
CA ALA A 15 8.22 -7.05 -24.12
C ALA A 15 9.11 -8.07 -24.83
N GLY A 16 10.43 -8.05 -24.53
CA GLY A 16 11.40 -8.95 -25.12
C GLY A 16 12.40 -8.28 -26.05
N SER A 17 13.14 -9.08 -26.82
CA SER A 17 14.08 -8.58 -27.82
C SER A 17 13.35 -8.20 -29.14
N SER A 18 13.94 -7.29 -29.89
CA SER A 18 13.30 -6.67 -31.06
C SER A 18 12.90 -7.63 -32.21
N CYS A 19 13.43 -8.87 -32.20
CA CYS A 19 13.16 -9.84 -33.29
C CYS A 19 12.03 -10.84 -32.96
N CYS A 20 11.64 -11.07 -31.69
CA CYS A 20 10.64 -12.08 -31.28
C CYS A 20 9.77 -11.62 -30.11
N GLY A 21 9.73 -10.32 -29.83
CA GLY A 21 8.98 -9.78 -28.69
C GLY A 21 7.46 -9.80 -28.93
N ARG A 22 6.72 -10.17 -27.91
CA ARG A 22 5.27 -9.98 -27.88
C ARG A 22 4.99 -8.49 -27.77
N HIS A 23 4.00 -8.00 -28.50
CA HIS A 23 3.54 -6.62 -28.39
C HIS A 23 2.01 -6.58 -28.27
N VAL A 24 1.55 -5.56 -27.58
CA VAL A 24 0.11 -5.25 -27.45
C VAL A 24 -0.08 -3.81 -27.91
N VAL A 25 -1.14 -3.56 -28.66
CA VAL A 25 -1.55 -2.21 -29.06
C VAL A 25 -2.75 -1.84 -28.21
N VAL A 26 -2.67 -0.69 -27.55
CA VAL A 26 -3.69 -0.20 -26.61
C VAL A 26 -4.06 1.24 -26.96
N ASP A 27 -5.29 1.62 -26.68
CA ASP A 27 -5.76 3.00 -26.82
C ASP A 27 -5.26 3.87 -25.66
N GLU A 28 -5.28 3.31 -24.43
CA GLU A 28 -4.85 3.98 -23.21
C GLU A 28 -3.90 3.10 -22.41
N LEU A 29 -2.93 3.71 -21.74
CA LEU A 29 -2.00 3.05 -20.83
C LEU A 29 -2.09 3.67 -19.44
N ILE A 30 -2.58 2.89 -18.48
CA ILE A 30 -2.60 3.29 -17.07
C ILE A 30 -1.38 2.68 -16.38
N VAL A 31 -0.48 3.54 -15.88
CA VAL A 31 0.74 3.14 -15.19
C VAL A 31 0.51 3.17 -13.68
N ALA A 32 0.50 2.00 -13.04
CA ALA A 32 0.28 1.83 -11.60
C ALA A 32 1.39 0.97 -10.97
N THR A 33 2.65 1.32 -11.24
CA THR A 33 3.84 0.52 -10.87
C THR A 33 4.33 0.76 -9.43
N GLY A 34 3.63 1.58 -8.65
CA GLY A 34 4.08 2.03 -7.32
C GLY A 34 5.10 3.15 -7.41
N PHE A 35 5.63 3.54 -6.24
CA PHE A 35 6.57 4.63 -6.10
C PHE A 35 7.89 4.14 -5.50
N ARG A 36 8.95 4.90 -5.74
CA ARG A 36 10.23 4.80 -5.04
C ARG A 36 10.57 6.17 -4.45
N PRO A 37 11.14 6.23 -3.26
CA PRO A 37 11.57 7.51 -2.68
C PRO A 37 12.73 8.08 -3.49
N ASP A 38 12.67 9.34 -3.86
CA ASP A 38 13.83 10.06 -4.36
C ASP A 38 14.54 10.72 -3.16
N LEU A 39 15.64 10.14 -2.74
CA LEU A 39 16.48 10.59 -1.64
C LEU A 39 17.83 11.13 -2.12
N ARG A 40 18.02 11.40 -3.42
CA ARG A 40 19.29 11.85 -4.01
C ARG A 40 19.79 13.18 -3.39
N PHE A 41 18.88 14.03 -2.93
CA PHE A 41 19.23 15.29 -2.24
C PHE A 41 19.90 15.06 -0.87
N LEU A 42 19.85 13.83 -0.33
CA LEU A 42 20.50 13.42 0.92
C LEU A 42 21.76 12.56 0.66
N SER A 43 22.28 12.55 -0.58
CA SER A 43 23.37 11.67 -0.98
C SER A 43 24.68 11.88 -0.22
N GLU A 44 24.88 13.04 0.42
CA GLU A 44 26.05 13.35 1.24
C GLU A 44 25.92 12.90 2.70
N LEU A 45 24.71 12.45 3.09
CA LEU A 45 24.42 11.99 4.43
C LEU A 45 24.45 10.47 4.52
N ARG A 46 24.81 9.95 5.69
CA ARG A 46 24.81 8.51 5.95
C ARG A 46 23.41 8.02 6.25
N LEU A 47 22.70 7.59 5.21
CA LEU A 47 21.41 6.96 5.34
C LEU A 47 21.56 5.45 5.55
N ARG A 48 20.80 4.92 6.50
CA ARG A 48 20.70 3.50 6.76
C ARG A 48 19.34 2.98 6.31
N LEU A 49 19.32 2.48 5.08
CA LEU A 49 18.10 2.01 4.43
C LEU A 49 18.19 0.52 4.14
N ASP A 50 17.08 -0.18 4.26
CA ASP A 50 16.94 -1.55 3.78
C ASP A 50 17.02 -1.58 2.24
N PRO A 51 17.87 -2.43 1.65
CA PRO A 51 18.10 -2.42 0.21
C PRO A 51 16.91 -2.90 -0.62
N SER A 52 15.97 -3.67 -0.05
CA SER A 52 14.82 -4.21 -0.77
C SER A 52 13.62 -3.29 -0.71
N ILE A 53 13.34 -2.71 0.45
CA ILE A 53 12.19 -1.85 0.70
C ILE A 53 12.54 -0.37 0.53
N GLU A 54 13.82 0.00 0.68
CA GLU A 54 14.31 1.39 0.62
C GLU A 54 13.73 2.29 1.72
N ALA A 55 13.40 1.68 2.86
CA ALA A 55 12.93 2.33 4.09
C ALA A 55 14.03 2.29 5.16
N PRO A 56 13.95 3.11 6.23
CA PRO A 56 14.85 2.98 7.38
C PRO A 56 14.90 1.54 7.87
N VAL A 57 16.10 1.01 8.13
CA VAL A 57 16.31 -0.40 8.50
C VAL A 57 15.48 -0.82 9.71
N ALA A 58 15.30 0.08 10.68
CA ALA A 58 14.48 -0.21 11.86
C ALA A 58 12.98 -0.27 11.55
N LEU A 59 12.52 0.46 10.52
CA LEU A 59 11.13 0.47 10.10
C LEU A 59 10.81 -0.66 9.11
N ALA A 60 11.73 -1.03 8.25
CA ALA A 60 11.52 -1.96 7.14
C ALA A 60 10.79 -3.26 7.55
N PRO A 61 11.19 -3.99 8.63
CA PRO A 61 10.50 -5.21 9.03
C PRO A 61 9.07 -4.99 9.52
N LEU A 62 8.71 -3.77 9.92
CA LEU A 62 7.37 -3.43 10.40
C LEU A 62 6.38 -3.11 9.26
N ILE A 63 6.89 -2.87 8.06
CA ILE A 63 6.11 -2.43 6.91
C ILE A 63 6.32 -3.32 5.67
N ASP A 64 7.05 -4.42 5.78
CA ASP A 64 7.31 -5.32 4.66
C ASP A 64 5.98 -5.79 4.05
N PRO A 65 5.71 -5.50 2.76
CA PRO A 65 4.45 -5.86 2.12
C PRO A 65 4.28 -7.38 1.94
N ASN A 66 5.32 -8.18 2.12
CA ASN A 66 5.22 -9.64 2.11
C ASN A 66 4.70 -10.19 3.45
N GLU A 67 4.85 -9.43 4.54
CA GLU A 67 4.44 -9.84 5.88
C GLU A 67 3.26 -9.03 6.42
N HIS A 68 3.10 -7.78 5.94
CA HIS A 68 2.13 -6.83 6.46
C HIS A 68 1.20 -6.29 5.37
N SER A 69 -0.08 -6.20 5.69
CA SER A 69 -1.10 -5.47 4.93
C SER A 69 -1.35 -4.09 5.54
N CYS A 70 -2.12 -3.23 4.84
CA CYS A 70 -2.46 -1.89 5.33
C CYS A 70 -3.07 -1.86 6.74
N GLY A 71 -3.79 -2.93 7.13
CA GLY A 71 -4.45 -3.03 8.44
C GLY A 71 -3.58 -3.63 9.55
N THR A 72 -2.40 -4.18 9.23
CA THR A 72 -1.53 -4.85 10.21
C THR A 72 -0.27 -4.07 10.56
N VAL A 73 0.02 -3.01 9.82
CA VAL A 73 1.16 -2.12 10.10
C VAL A 73 0.88 -1.35 11.39
N ARG A 74 1.71 -1.56 12.41
CA ARG A 74 1.60 -0.84 13.68
C ARG A 74 2.11 0.58 13.56
N PRO A 75 1.55 1.53 14.32
CA PRO A 75 2.13 2.87 14.43
C PRO A 75 3.58 2.81 14.91
N HIS A 76 4.41 3.72 14.42
CA HIS A 76 5.83 3.82 14.71
C HIS A 76 6.23 5.30 14.74
N GLY A 77 7.35 5.60 15.38
CA GLY A 77 7.77 6.96 15.67
C GLY A 77 9.26 7.22 15.47
N ALA A 78 9.78 8.18 16.21
CA ALA A 78 11.14 8.69 16.06
C ALA A 78 12.21 7.60 16.05
N ARG A 79 12.07 6.57 16.90
CA ARG A 79 13.05 5.49 17.03
C ARG A 79 13.25 4.70 15.73
N GLU A 80 12.17 4.39 15.02
CA GLU A 80 12.19 3.64 13.77
C GLU A 80 12.57 4.51 12.57
N LEU A 81 12.41 5.82 12.69
CA LEU A 81 12.62 6.80 11.61
C LEU A 81 14.00 7.45 11.64
N ALA A 82 14.71 7.38 12.78
CA ALA A 82 16.01 7.98 12.97
C ALA A 82 17.07 7.35 12.04
N GLN A 83 17.97 8.18 11.54
CA GLN A 83 19.14 7.78 10.77
C GLN A 83 20.42 7.81 11.62
N ASP A 84 21.54 7.33 11.05
CA ASP A 84 22.83 7.37 11.74
C ASP A 84 23.36 8.80 11.93
N GLU A 85 22.90 9.75 11.12
CA GLU A 85 23.17 11.17 11.34
C GLU A 85 22.27 11.71 12.46
N LEU A 86 22.91 12.36 13.43
CA LEU A 86 22.23 12.91 14.60
C LEU A 86 21.14 13.94 14.21
N GLY A 87 19.94 13.74 14.69
CA GLY A 87 18.80 14.63 14.42
C GLY A 87 18.20 14.50 13.02
N LEU A 88 18.61 13.50 12.24
CA LEU A 88 18.03 13.21 10.94
C LEU A 88 16.98 12.11 11.04
N TYR A 89 15.79 12.38 10.55
CA TYR A 89 14.66 11.45 10.48
C TYR A 89 14.08 11.42 9.07
N LEU A 90 13.69 10.24 8.61
CA LEU A 90 12.88 10.12 7.41
C LEU A 90 11.42 9.93 7.81
N ALA A 91 10.56 10.88 7.43
CA ALA A 91 9.15 10.89 7.77
C ALA A 91 8.24 10.94 6.54
N GLY A 92 6.95 10.65 6.75
CA GLY A 92 5.95 10.66 5.71
C GLY A 92 6.12 9.51 4.72
N MET A 93 5.56 9.65 3.53
CA MET A 93 5.58 8.61 2.49
C MET A 93 7.01 8.15 2.14
N LYS A 94 8.00 9.03 2.20
CA LYS A 94 9.40 8.66 1.91
C LYS A 94 9.99 7.69 2.92
N SER A 95 9.51 7.68 4.17
CA SER A 95 9.97 6.72 5.18
C SER A 95 9.53 5.28 4.87
N TYR A 96 8.46 5.11 4.13
CA TYR A 96 7.96 3.79 3.73
C TYR A 96 8.70 3.19 2.53
N GLY A 97 9.62 3.93 1.92
CA GLY A 97 10.37 3.42 0.79
C GLY A 97 9.46 2.98 -0.35
N ARG A 98 9.53 1.70 -0.68
CA ARG A 98 8.69 1.05 -1.72
C ARG A 98 7.43 0.40 -1.17
N ALA A 99 7.24 0.36 0.15
CA ALA A 99 6.05 -0.24 0.75
C ALA A 99 4.80 0.63 0.46
N PRO A 100 3.71 0.03 -0.06
CA PRO A 100 2.52 0.78 -0.50
C PRO A 100 1.55 1.11 0.65
N THR A 101 1.87 0.74 1.88
CA THR A 101 0.96 0.74 3.03
C THR A 101 0.96 2.04 3.83
N PHE A 102 1.56 3.11 3.32
CA PHE A 102 1.59 4.41 4.00
C PHE A 102 0.21 5.06 4.06
N LEU A 103 -0.15 5.54 5.25
CA LEU A 103 -1.36 6.30 5.52
C LEU A 103 -1.01 7.68 6.06
N MET A 104 -1.77 8.71 5.66
CA MET A 104 -1.55 10.08 6.14
C MET A 104 -1.62 10.19 7.67
N ILE A 105 -2.52 9.44 8.29
CA ILE A 105 -2.67 9.41 9.75
C ILE A 105 -1.41 8.86 10.44
N THR A 106 -0.76 7.87 9.85
CA THR A 106 0.55 7.39 10.31
C THR A 106 1.62 8.47 10.19
N GLY A 107 1.57 9.27 9.12
CA GLY A 107 2.48 10.41 8.96
C GLY A 107 2.33 11.47 10.06
N TYR A 108 1.12 11.72 10.51
CA TYR A 108 0.89 12.64 11.65
C TYR A 108 1.48 12.09 12.96
N GLU A 109 1.32 10.79 13.22
CA GLU A 109 1.93 10.14 14.38
C GLU A 109 3.46 10.19 14.32
N GLN A 110 4.05 9.94 13.15
CA GLN A 110 5.49 10.08 12.94
C GLN A 110 5.99 11.47 13.31
N VAL A 111 5.33 12.50 12.81
CA VAL A 111 5.73 13.92 13.07
C VAL A 111 5.55 14.27 14.54
N ARG A 112 4.46 13.84 15.18
CA ARG A 112 4.23 14.03 16.62
C ARG A 112 5.37 13.42 17.44
N SER A 113 5.70 12.16 17.16
CA SER A 113 6.77 11.44 17.86
C SER A 113 8.14 12.08 17.66
N ILE A 114 8.49 12.47 16.43
CA ILE A 114 9.75 13.15 16.11
C ILE A 114 9.83 14.52 16.83
N ALA A 115 8.74 15.28 16.84
CA ALA A 115 8.69 16.57 17.53
C ALA A 115 8.94 16.44 19.03
N ALA A 116 8.37 15.40 19.66
CA ALA A 116 8.61 15.10 21.06
C ALA A 116 10.06 14.69 21.33
N ASP A 117 10.66 13.86 20.46
CA ASP A 117 12.06 13.44 20.58
C ASP A 117 13.02 14.63 20.46
N ILE A 118 12.80 15.54 19.49
CA ILE A 118 13.58 16.76 19.30
C ILE A 118 13.45 17.69 20.53
N ALA A 119 12.26 17.73 21.16
CA ALA A 119 12.02 18.49 22.39
C ALA A 119 12.66 17.85 23.64
N GLY A 120 13.22 16.65 23.53
CA GLY A 120 13.81 15.90 24.64
C GLY A 120 12.81 15.13 25.49
N ASP A 121 11.54 15.10 25.10
CA ASP A 121 10.47 14.33 25.78
C ASP A 121 10.41 12.91 25.21
N ARG A 122 11.29 12.05 25.71
CA ARG A 122 11.39 10.66 25.24
C ARG A 122 10.13 9.84 25.55
N GLU A 123 9.49 10.12 26.67
CA GLU A 123 8.27 9.39 27.04
C GLU A 123 7.15 9.70 26.04
N ALA A 124 6.94 10.96 25.69
CA ALA A 124 5.98 11.35 24.67
C ALA A 124 6.37 10.84 23.26
N ALA A 125 7.66 10.79 22.95
CA ALA A 125 8.14 10.26 21.66
C ALA A 125 7.87 8.78 21.49
N GLU A 126 8.01 7.97 22.53
CA GLU A 126 7.80 6.52 22.51
C GLU A 126 6.32 6.13 22.65
N ARG A 127 5.51 7.01 23.25
CA ARG A 127 4.07 6.78 23.40
C ARG A 127 3.39 6.87 22.03
N VAL A 128 2.68 5.80 21.66
CA VAL A 128 1.84 5.78 20.46
C VAL A 128 0.46 6.33 20.81
N GLU A 129 0.03 7.37 20.09
CA GLU A 129 -1.28 8.00 20.28
C GLU A 129 -2.26 7.62 19.17
N LEU A 130 -1.74 7.07 18.06
CA LEU A 130 -2.56 6.65 16.94
C LEU A 130 -3.19 5.29 17.18
N GLU A 131 -4.52 5.25 17.20
CA GLU A 131 -5.31 4.03 17.11
C GLU A 131 -5.73 3.81 15.66
N LEU A 132 -5.24 2.73 15.05
CA LEU A 132 -5.68 2.33 13.72
C LEU A 132 -6.92 1.45 13.84
N PRO A 133 -7.95 1.65 12.99
CA PRO A 133 -9.09 0.75 12.97
C PRO A 133 -8.66 -0.66 12.60
N GLU A 134 -9.17 -1.67 13.30
CA GLU A 134 -8.86 -3.10 13.07
C GLU A 134 -9.24 -3.56 11.66
N THR A 135 -10.27 -2.96 11.08
CA THR A 135 -10.65 -3.16 9.68
C THR A 135 -9.91 -2.15 8.83
N GLY A 136 -8.94 -2.61 8.08
CA GLY A 136 -8.06 -1.75 7.26
C GLY A 136 -8.79 -0.59 6.59
N VAL A 137 -8.11 0.56 6.49
CA VAL A 137 -8.58 1.88 6.03
C VAL A 137 -9.14 1.88 4.59
N CYS A 138 -9.26 0.73 3.97
CA CYS A 138 -9.92 0.55 2.67
C CYS A 138 -11.44 0.54 2.75
N THR A 139 -12.02 0.64 3.94
CA THR A 139 -13.47 0.84 4.09
C THR A 139 -13.78 2.31 3.77
N ARG A 140 -14.34 2.57 2.61
CA ARG A 140 -15.00 3.85 2.32
C ARG A 140 -15.97 4.10 3.46
N GLY A 141 -15.81 5.21 4.19
CA GLY A 141 -16.72 5.61 5.23
C GLY A 141 -18.15 5.61 4.71
N GLY A 142 -18.88 4.57 5.08
CA GLY A 142 -20.34 4.58 5.01
C GLY A 142 -20.82 5.51 6.10
N VAL A 143 -21.73 6.40 5.74
CA VAL A 143 -22.59 7.16 6.63
C VAL A 143 -23.10 6.22 7.73
N GLU A 144 -23.10 6.69 8.98
CA GLU A 144 -23.58 5.97 10.15
C GLU A 144 -24.88 5.20 9.85
N GLY A 145 -24.84 3.89 9.99
CA GLY A 145 -25.98 3.00 9.91
C GLY A 145 -25.67 1.69 9.20
N ASP A 146 -25.38 0.71 10.02
CA ASP A 146 -25.37 -0.72 9.74
C ASP A 146 -23.99 -1.37 9.44
N SER A 147 -23.60 -2.16 10.45
CA SER A 147 -22.40 -3.00 10.48
C SER A 147 -22.58 -4.25 9.60
N THR A 148 -22.28 -4.11 8.29
CA THR A 148 -21.97 -5.26 7.44
C THR A 148 -20.80 -4.88 6.54
N SER A 149 -19.69 -5.55 6.75
CA SER A 149 -18.45 -5.42 5.96
C SER A 149 -18.69 -5.79 4.49
N ALA A 150 -19.11 -4.81 3.70
CA ALA A 150 -19.28 -5.01 2.27
C ALA A 150 -17.95 -4.80 1.54
N GLY A 151 -17.23 -5.88 1.26
CA GLY A 151 -16.33 -5.94 0.08
C GLY A 151 -17.15 -5.69 -1.19
N CYS A 152 -16.51 -5.46 -2.35
CA CYS A 152 -17.22 -5.12 -3.59
C CYS A 152 -18.31 -6.13 -4.00
N CYS A 153 -18.44 -7.28 -3.32
CA CYS A 153 -19.44 -8.32 -3.55
C CYS A 153 -20.18 -8.69 -2.26
N GLY A 154 -20.27 -7.79 -1.27
CA GLY A 154 -20.98 -8.05 -0.01
C GLY A 154 -20.29 -8.98 0.98
N GLY A 155 -18.98 -9.28 0.77
CA GLY A 155 -18.21 -10.19 1.61
C GLY A 155 -18.26 -11.66 1.17
N PRO A 156 -17.53 -12.56 1.89
CA PRO A 156 -17.51 -13.99 1.57
C PRO A 156 -18.89 -14.63 1.77
N ALA A 157 -19.20 -15.64 0.96
CA ALA A 157 -20.44 -16.41 1.12
C ALA A 157 -20.48 -17.09 2.49
N PRO A 158 -21.68 -17.25 3.11
CA PRO A 158 -21.86 -18.05 4.31
C PRO A 158 -21.37 -19.48 4.12
N ALA A 159 -20.79 -20.08 5.16
CA ALA A 159 -20.29 -21.45 5.11
C ALA A 159 -21.43 -22.43 4.73
N GLY A 160 -21.15 -23.28 3.74
CA GLY A 160 -22.11 -24.27 3.25
C GLY A 160 -22.84 -23.92 1.95
N ASN A 161 -22.62 -22.72 1.42
CA ASN A 161 -23.15 -22.34 0.10
C ASN A 161 -22.09 -22.52 -0.99
N ASP A 162 -22.51 -23.09 -2.12
CA ASP A 162 -21.67 -23.17 -3.34
C ASP A 162 -21.69 -21.80 -4.06
N ALA A 163 -21.05 -20.82 -3.44
CA ALA A 163 -20.99 -19.43 -3.91
C ALA A 163 -19.68 -18.78 -3.46
N CYS A 164 -19.17 -17.86 -4.26
CA CYS A 164 -17.91 -17.16 -3.93
C CYS A 164 -18.11 -15.96 -2.99
N CYS A 165 -19.31 -15.36 -2.97
CA CYS A 165 -19.62 -14.17 -2.18
C CYS A 165 -21.12 -14.03 -1.92
N VAL A 166 -21.51 -13.09 -1.08
CA VAL A 166 -22.94 -12.83 -0.74
C VAL A 166 -23.78 -12.48 -1.97
N GLU A 167 -23.25 -11.70 -2.90
CA GLU A 167 -23.95 -11.35 -4.14
C GLU A 167 -24.12 -12.57 -5.06
N ASP A 168 -23.20 -13.52 -5.03
CA ASP A 168 -23.31 -14.79 -5.76
C ASP A 168 -24.43 -15.67 -5.19
N VAL A 169 -24.55 -15.73 -3.87
CA VAL A 169 -25.68 -16.42 -3.19
C VAL A 169 -26.99 -15.84 -3.68
N LYS A 170 -27.16 -14.51 -3.60
CA LYS A 170 -28.40 -13.82 -4.02
C LYS A 170 -28.72 -14.04 -5.51
N ALA A 171 -27.66 -14.01 -6.37
CA ALA A 171 -27.85 -14.24 -7.79
C ALA A 171 -28.35 -15.66 -8.07
N LYS A 172 -27.80 -16.67 -7.41
CA LYS A 172 -28.21 -18.07 -7.52
C LYS A 172 -29.61 -18.30 -6.96
N GLU A 173 -29.99 -17.68 -5.86
CA GLU A 173 -31.36 -17.70 -5.31
C GLU A 173 -32.38 -17.10 -6.29
N MET A 174 -31.97 -16.12 -7.09
CA MET A 174 -32.80 -15.52 -8.16
C MET A 174 -32.74 -16.28 -9.48
N GLY A 175 -32.15 -17.48 -9.52
CA GLY A 175 -32.05 -18.33 -10.71
C GLY A 175 -31.04 -17.84 -11.77
N LYS A 176 -30.10 -17.00 -11.39
CA LYS A 176 -28.99 -16.56 -12.25
C LYS A 176 -27.77 -17.48 -12.09
N THR A 177 -26.90 -17.52 -13.09
CA THR A 177 -25.70 -18.37 -13.11
C THR A 177 -24.59 -17.92 -12.16
N GLY A 178 -24.77 -16.81 -11.44
CA GLY A 178 -23.84 -16.25 -10.45
C GLY A 178 -23.60 -14.74 -10.63
N CYS A 179 -22.78 -14.16 -9.78
CA CYS A 179 -22.45 -12.72 -9.81
C CYS A 179 -21.43 -12.33 -10.91
N GLY A 180 -20.89 -13.29 -11.66
CA GLY A 180 -19.88 -13.06 -12.70
C GLY A 180 -18.44 -12.86 -12.16
N CYS A 181 -18.18 -13.10 -10.88
CA CYS A 181 -16.84 -12.98 -10.29
C CYS A 181 -15.93 -14.19 -10.57
N GLY A 182 -16.49 -15.33 -11.01
CA GLY A 182 -15.81 -16.61 -11.15
C GLY A 182 -15.31 -16.97 -12.56
N ASP A 183 -15.71 -16.26 -13.60
CA ASP A 183 -15.34 -16.58 -14.98
C ASP A 183 -14.12 -15.79 -15.44
N LYS A 184 -12.97 -16.00 -14.77
CA LYS A 184 -11.64 -15.67 -15.34
C LYS A 184 -10.66 -16.77 -14.94
N ALA A 185 -10.69 -17.88 -15.69
CA ALA A 185 -9.55 -18.77 -15.83
C ALA A 185 -8.60 -18.23 -16.90
#